data_251063b4aa95bd3137c45ca645c76631
#
_entry.id   251063b4aa95bd3137c45ca645c76631
#
_cell.length_a   1.000
_cell.length_b   1.000
_cell.length_c   1.000
_cell.angle_alpha   90.00
_cell.angle_beta   90.00
_cell.angle_gamma   90.00
#
_symmetry.space_group_name_H-M   'P 1'
#
loop_
_entity.id
_entity.type
_entity.pdbx_description
1 polymer ?
#
loop_
_entity_poly.entity_id
_entity_poly.type
_entity_poly.pdbx_seq_one_letter_code
_entity_poly.pdbx_strand_id
1 'polypeptide(L)'
;MLFSSATFLFAFLPVVALLYYLIPKRCTAARNLFLTGASLLFYAWGEPRFVLVMLLVIVSSWFFARKIEASAKSARKGFLLVAVSVDLTVLFVFKYLGFFTENLNRLPFVRLPVPQITLPIGISFFTFQAISYVVDVYRGEAAQKSLWDVMLYIAFFPQLIAGPIVRYSDFADQIHNRQESLQNWNRGGYRFAIGLGKKVILSNNLAYVADAAFSSVGNLSFSMAWIGAVGYSLQLYFDFSGYSDMAIGLGQMFGFHFLENFNYPFISRSITELWRRWHISLGSWFRDYVYIPLGGSRVAAKRRLYFNIFMVWLLTGIWHGAKWTYIVWGMMYFVLLCVERILNLSGQKSWLGWIYTVFFFIAGNVVFRSENVTGALKYLLAMFNIHTTGLLDEKAVYYFAEYKMFLLIGMAAALPIAVWLRAQAGRRGAWIESLRPVWCAAVFLVALSFIVKGGYNPFIYFDF
;
A
#
# COMPACT_ATOMS: atom_id res chain seq x y z
N MET A 1 -10.42 2.95 12.70
CA MET A 1 -11.68 2.92 11.90
C MET A 1 -11.34 2.53 10.47
N LEU A 2 -12.17 1.71 9.77
CA LEU A 2 -11.94 1.35 8.36
C LEU A 2 -12.84 2.19 7.45
N PHE A 3 -12.36 2.55 6.25
CA PHE A 3 -13.17 3.27 5.25
C PHE A 3 -14.40 2.47 4.76
N SER A 4 -14.30 1.14 4.78
CA SER A 4 -15.40 0.22 4.45
C SER A 4 -16.32 -0.11 5.63
N SER A 5 -16.26 0.61 6.74
CA SER A 5 -17.17 0.42 7.89
C SER A 5 -18.39 1.33 7.83
N ALA A 6 -19.54 0.85 8.32
CA ALA A 6 -20.75 1.65 8.42
C ALA A 6 -20.54 2.93 9.25
N THR A 7 -19.78 2.84 10.36
CA THR A 7 -19.44 4.00 11.20
C THR A 7 -18.69 5.08 10.42
N PHE A 8 -17.73 4.67 9.56
CA PHE A 8 -17.02 5.64 8.71
C PHE A 8 -17.96 6.29 7.68
N LEU A 9 -18.74 5.49 6.97
CA LEU A 9 -19.55 5.94 5.84
C LEU A 9 -20.74 6.81 6.27
N PHE A 10 -21.41 6.46 7.37
CA PHE A 10 -22.66 7.10 7.77
C PHE A 10 -22.52 8.07 8.96
N ALA A 11 -21.43 8.02 9.71
CA ALA A 11 -21.21 8.93 10.81
C ALA A 11 -19.98 9.81 10.60
N PHE A 12 -18.78 9.20 10.54
CA PHE A 12 -17.55 9.98 10.54
C PHE A 12 -17.39 10.86 9.29
N LEU A 13 -17.46 10.29 8.09
CA LEU A 13 -17.23 11.06 6.86
C LEU A 13 -18.27 12.17 6.63
N PRO A 14 -19.58 11.93 6.78
CA PRO A 14 -20.60 12.98 6.61
C PRO A 14 -20.42 14.12 7.63
N VAL A 15 -20.16 13.80 8.90
CA VAL A 15 -19.96 14.80 9.95
C VAL A 15 -18.70 15.62 9.70
N VAL A 16 -17.57 14.95 9.39
CA VAL A 16 -16.30 15.64 9.10
C VAL A 16 -16.45 16.52 7.86
N ALA A 17 -17.08 16.03 6.80
CA ALA A 17 -17.30 16.82 5.59
C ALA A 17 -18.20 18.04 5.86
N LEU A 18 -19.33 17.85 6.54
CA LEU A 18 -20.25 18.94 6.87
C LEU A 18 -19.53 20.03 7.68
N LEU A 19 -18.90 19.66 8.79
CA LEU A 19 -18.22 20.60 9.67
C LEU A 19 -17.05 21.30 8.97
N TYR A 20 -16.26 20.58 8.16
CA TYR A 20 -15.17 21.15 7.38
C TYR A 20 -15.65 22.25 6.42
N TYR A 21 -16.74 22.01 5.68
CA TYR A 21 -17.23 22.98 4.71
C TYR A 21 -18.03 24.13 5.33
N LEU A 22 -18.46 24.01 6.60
CA LEU A 22 -18.99 25.12 7.38
C LEU A 22 -17.91 26.14 7.78
N ILE A 23 -16.65 25.73 7.88
CA ILE A 23 -15.54 26.65 8.15
C ILE A 23 -15.28 27.50 6.89
N PRO A 24 -15.24 28.82 6.98
CA PRO A 24 -15.00 29.70 5.80
C PRO A 24 -13.68 29.37 5.10
N LYS A 25 -13.66 29.41 3.76
CA LYS A 25 -12.45 29.10 2.95
C LYS A 25 -11.24 29.95 3.31
N ARG A 26 -11.47 31.21 3.69
CA ARG A 26 -10.40 32.14 4.14
C ARG A 26 -9.69 31.72 5.43
N CYS A 27 -10.30 30.81 6.21
CA CYS A 27 -9.76 30.31 7.50
C CYS A 27 -9.01 28.99 7.31
N THR A 28 -8.00 28.93 6.40
CA THR A 28 -7.24 27.71 6.09
C THR A 28 -6.63 27.07 7.34
N ALA A 29 -6.09 27.87 8.27
CA ALA A 29 -5.53 27.37 9.52
C ALA A 29 -6.59 26.64 10.40
N ALA A 30 -7.81 27.18 10.50
CA ALA A 30 -8.90 26.52 11.22
C ALA A 30 -9.33 25.21 10.54
N ARG A 31 -9.37 25.18 9.19
CA ARG A 31 -9.62 23.95 8.41
C ARG A 31 -8.55 22.89 8.64
N ASN A 32 -7.27 23.30 8.66
CA ASN A 32 -6.15 22.40 8.95
C ASN A 32 -6.25 21.83 10.36
N LEU A 33 -6.49 22.67 11.35
CA LEU A 33 -6.65 22.24 12.75
C LEU A 33 -7.82 21.27 12.89
N PHE A 34 -8.96 21.55 12.26
CA PHE A 34 -10.12 20.68 12.25
C PHE A 34 -9.80 19.31 11.62
N LEU A 35 -9.16 19.28 10.44
CA LEU A 35 -8.75 18.03 9.80
C LEU A 35 -7.74 17.25 10.63
N THR A 36 -6.82 17.95 11.31
CA THR A 36 -5.86 17.31 12.23
C THR A 36 -6.60 16.66 13.39
N GLY A 37 -7.53 17.37 14.03
CA GLY A 37 -8.35 16.82 15.11
C GLY A 37 -9.20 15.62 14.67
N ALA A 38 -9.85 15.71 13.50
CA ALA A 38 -10.61 14.61 12.92
C ALA A 38 -9.70 13.40 12.61
N SER A 39 -8.49 13.64 12.13
CA SER A 39 -7.52 12.58 11.82
C SER A 39 -7.01 11.86 13.07
N LEU A 40 -6.72 12.63 14.13
CA LEU A 40 -6.33 12.05 15.42
C LEU A 40 -7.49 11.24 16.04
N LEU A 41 -8.72 11.73 15.95
CA LEU A 41 -9.91 10.98 16.37
C LEU A 41 -10.09 9.69 15.57
N PHE A 42 -9.92 9.76 14.23
CA PHE A 42 -10.00 8.60 13.34
C PHE A 42 -9.01 7.50 13.74
N TYR A 43 -7.76 7.90 14.05
CA TYR A 43 -6.72 6.97 14.47
C TYR A 43 -6.99 6.43 15.89
N ALA A 44 -7.31 7.31 16.84
CA ALA A 44 -7.59 6.96 18.22
C ALA A 44 -8.80 6.02 18.37
N TRP A 45 -9.76 6.07 17.45
CA TRP A 45 -10.91 5.15 17.45
C TRP A 45 -10.51 3.66 17.36
N GLY A 46 -9.46 3.35 16.61
CA GLY A 46 -8.94 1.98 16.49
C GLY A 46 -7.74 1.71 17.41
N GLU A 47 -6.93 2.74 17.67
CA GLU A 47 -5.62 2.63 18.29
C GLU A 47 -5.40 3.68 19.39
N PRO A 48 -6.20 3.71 20.46
CA PRO A 48 -6.19 4.81 21.43
C PRO A 48 -4.84 4.98 22.14
N ARG A 49 -4.11 3.89 22.40
CA ARG A 49 -2.79 3.93 23.06
C ARG A 49 -1.68 4.34 22.11
N PHE A 50 -1.76 3.96 20.84
CA PHE A 50 -0.70 4.18 19.86
C PHE A 50 -0.73 5.57 19.21
N VAL A 51 -1.77 6.38 19.48
CA VAL A 51 -1.75 7.83 19.17
C VAL A 51 -0.53 8.48 19.79
N LEU A 52 -0.14 8.10 21.01
CA LEU A 52 1.03 8.67 21.70
C LEU A 52 2.34 8.33 20.96
N VAL A 53 2.46 7.14 20.40
CA VAL A 53 3.62 6.74 19.59
C VAL A 53 3.68 7.57 18.30
N MET A 54 2.56 7.76 17.62
CA MET A 54 2.48 8.61 16.44
C MET A 54 2.82 10.07 16.77
N LEU A 55 2.30 10.61 17.88
CA LEU A 55 2.63 11.96 18.33
C LEU A 55 4.11 12.11 18.67
N LEU A 56 4.73 11.12 19.29
CA LEU A 56 6.17 11.10 19.54
C LEU A 56 6.98 11.25 18.24
N VAL A 57 6.65 10.46 17.21
CA VAL A 57 7.28 10.54 15.89
C VAL A 57 7.07 11.92 15.27
N ILE A 58 5.86 12.45 15.29
CA ILE A 58 5.53 13.76 14.73
C ILE A 58 6.32 14.89 15.42
N VAL A 59 6.29 14.93 16.77
CA VAL A 59 6.98 15.97 17.56
C VAL A 59 8.49 15.89 17.36
N SER A 60 9.05 14.68 17.38
CA SER A 60 10.47 14.43 17.10
C SER A 60 10.86 14.97 15.72
N SER A 61 10.14 14.56 14.68
CA SER A 61 10.43 14.97 13.30
C SER A 61 10.28 16.46 13.11
N TRP A 62 9.24 17.09 13.67
CA TRP A 62 9.09 18.55 13.65
C TRP A 62 10.27 19.26 14.34
N PHE A 63 10.64 18.82 15.54
CA PHE A 63 11.75 19.41 16.30
C PHE A 63 13.07 19.32 15.52
N PHE A 64 13.42 18.16 15.02
CA PHE A 64 14.66 17.97 14.28
C PHE A 64 14.65 18.68 12.93
N ALA A 65 13.54 18.73 12.19
CA ALA A 65 13.43 19.50 10.97
C ALA A 65 13.69 20.99 11.20
N ARG A 66 13.15 21.57 12.29
CA ARG A 66 13.42 22.96 12.68
C ARG A 66 14.90 23.18 13.05
N LYS A 67 15.54 22.20 13.72
CA LYS A 67 16.98 22.25 14.01
C LYS A 67 17.83 22.12 12.73
N ILE A 68 17.46 21.26 11.78
CA ILE A 68 18.14 21.11 10.49
C ILE A 68 18.10 22.45 9.72
N GLU A 69 16.92 23.10 9.63
CA GLU A 69 16.77 24.38 8.93
C GLU A 69 17.59 25.48 9.56
N ALA A 70 17.55 25.61 10.90
CA ALA A 70 18.21 26.69 11.65
C ALA A 70 19.73 26.53 11.81
N SER A 71 20.28 25.33 11.53
CA SER A 71 21.70 25.02 11.82
C SER A 71 22.62 25.32 10.64
N ALA A 72 23.92 25.55 10.96
CA ALA A 72 24.98 25.62 9.98
C ALA A 72 25.10 24.28 9.19
N LYS A 73 25.56 24.35 7.94
CA LYS A 73 25.64 23.17 7.04
C LYS A 73 26.37 21.97 7.66
N SER A 74 27.40 22.21 8.47
CA SER A 74 28.19 21.17 9.14
C SER A 74 27.38 20.37 10.17
N ALA A 75 26.44 20.98 10.89
CA ALA A 75 25.63 20.34 11.93
C ALA A 75 24.34 19.65 11.38
N ARG A 76 23.86 20.06 10.20
CA ARG A 76 22.59 19.55 9.63
C ARG A 76 22.55 18.02 9.49
N LYS A 77 23.67 17.43 9.04
CA LYS A 77 23.76 15.97 8.87
C LYS A 77 23.65 15.24 10.21
N GLY A 78 24.18 15.78 11.29
CA GLY A 78 24.06 15.21 12.63
C GLY A 78 22.59 15.16 13.10
N PHE A 79 21.87 16.27 12.97
CA PHE A 79 20.45 16.31 13.32
C PHE A 79 19.61 15.38 12.44
N LEU A 80 19.89 15.29 11.13
CA LEU A 80 19.22 14.35 10.24
C LEU A 80 19.43 12.90 10.70
N LEU A 81 20.66 12.51 11.00
CA LEU A 81 20.97 11.14 11.45
C LEU A 81 20.25 10.81 12.73
N VAL A 82 20.21 11.74 13.71
CA VAL A 82 19.47 11.53 14.97
C VAL A 82 17.97 11.37 14.70
N ALA A 83 17.35 12.25 13.89
CA ALA A 83 15.95 12.17 13.56
C ALA A 83 15.59 10.82 12.92
N VAL A 84 16.30 10.43 11.87
CA VAL A 84 16.08 9.14 11.19
C VAL A 84 16.31 7.96 12.13
N SER A 85 17.31 8.05 13.03
CA SER A 85 17.56 6.98 14.01
C SER A 85 16.42 6.85 15.03
N VAL A 86 15.83 7.97 15.49
CA VAL A 86 14.65 7.94 16.37
C VAL A 86 13.47 7.27 15.67
N ASP A 87 13.15 7.68 14.44
CA ASP A 87 12.04 7.13 13.68
C ASP A 87 12.22 5.63 13.39
N LEU A 88 13.44 5.22 13.00
CA LEU A 88 13.77 3.81 12.75
C LEU A 88 13.81 3.00 14.06
N THR A 89 14.20 3.57 15.18
CA THR A 89 14.18 2.88 16.49
C THR A 89 12.76 2.60 16.92
N VAL A 90 11.84 3.57 16.79
CA VAL A 90 10.42 3.36 17.07
C VAL A 90 9.87 2.25 16.17
N LEU A 91 10.14 2.29 14.86
CA LEU A 91 9.72 1.24 13.94
C LEU A 91 10.31 -0.12 14.31
N PHE A 92 11.60 -0.18 14.67
CA PHE A 92 12.29 -1.42 15.06
C PHE A 92 11.66 -2.04 16.30
N VAL A 93 11.44 -1.25 17.36
CA VAL A 93 10.86 -1.74 18.62
C VAL A 93 9.49 -2.35 18.39
N PHE A 94 8.62 -1.67 17.68
CA PHE A 94 7.24 -2.15 17.52
C PHE A 94 7.08 -3.24 16.46
N LYS A 95 7.90 -3.26 15.42
CA LYS A 95 7.73 -4.18 14.29
C LYS A 95 8.73 -5.33 14.26
N TYR A 96 9.97 -5.12 14.67
CA TYR A 96 11.05 -6.09 14.42
C TYR A 96 11.66 -6.70 15.67
N LEU A 97 11.47 -6.11 16.86
CA LEU A 97 12.15 -6.57 18.08
C LEU A 97 11.82 -8.02 18.43
N GLY A 98 10.53 -8.44 18.32
CA GLY A 98 10.11 -9.82 18.53
C GLY A 98 10.82 -10.78 17.56
N PHE A 99 10.73 -10.50 16.27
CA PHE A 99 11.38 -11.31 15.23
C PHE A 99 12.91 -11.39 15.41
N PHE A 100 13.54 -10.28 15.75
CA PHE A 100 14.97 -10.23 16.01
C PHE A 100 15.35 -11.10 17.20
N THR A 101 14.61 -11.00 18.31
CA THR A 101 14.83 -11.80 19.52
C THR A 101 14.58 -13.29 19.27
N GLU A 102 13.53 -13.66 18.54
CA GLU A 102 13.27 -15.05 18.13
C GLU A 102 14.42 -15.64 17.32
N ASN A 103 14.96 -14.88 16.36
CA ASN A 103 16.09 -15.34 15.56
C ASN A 103 17.39 -15.42 16.38
N LEU A 104 17.65 -14.50 17.32
CA LEU A 104 18.77 -14.61 18.26
C LEU A 104 18.66 -15.85 19.14
N ASN A 105 17.47 -16.21 19.60
CA ASN A 105 17.24 -17.40 20.43
C ASN A 105 17.47 -18.73 19.69
N ARG A 106 17.67 -18.71 18.36
CA ARG A 106 18.12 -19.90 17.61
C ARG A 106 19.60 -20.19 17.82
N LEU A 107 20.35 -19.22 18.34
CA LEU A 107 21.76 -19.43 18.70
C LEU A 107 21.85 -20.25 20.00
N PRO A 108 22.78 -21.23 20.10
CA PRO A 108 22.80 -22.21 21.21
C PRO A 108 22.88 -21.60 22.60
N PHE A 109 23.49 -20.41 22.74
CA PHE A 109 23.77 -19.79 24.03
C PHE A 109 22.88 -18.58 24.35
N VAL A 110 21.89 -18.26 23.51
CA VAL A 110 21.02 -17.11 23.70
C VAL A 110 19.66 -17.57 24.19
N ARG A 111 19.15 -16.93 25.25
CA ARG A 111 17.83 -17.19 25.84
C ARG A 111 17.25 -15.85 26.30
N LEU A 112 16.71 -15.05 25.36
CA LEU A 112 16.11 -13.75 25.64
C LEU A 112 14.58 -13.89 25.70
N PRO A 113 13.90 -13.17 26.60
CA PRO A 113 12.44 -13.12 26.56
C PRO A 113 11.97 -12.47 25.25
N VAL A 114 11.08 -13.13 24.51
CA VAL A 114 10.51 -12.60 23.28
C VAL A 114 9.40 -11.62 23.65
N PRO A 115 9.56 -10.31 23.34
CA PRO A 115 8.56 -9.32 23.71
C PRO A 115 7.29 -9.48 22.85
N GLN A 116 6.14 -9.54 23.50
CA GLN A 116 4.82 -9.54 22.86
C GLN A 116 4.32 -8.12 22.65
N ILE A 117 4.79 -7.48 21.57
CA ILE A 117 4.47 -6.08 21.26
C ILE A 117 3.41 -6.05 20.16
N THR A 118 2.27 -5.42 20.46
CA THR A 118 1.24 -5.18 19.46
C THR A 118 1.73 -4.14 18.45
N LEU A 119 1.60 -4.46 17.15
CA LEU A 119 2.01 -3.57 16.08
C LEU A 119 1.00 -2.42 15.91
N PRO A 120 1.39 -1.16 16.05
CA PRO A 120 0.51 -0.01 15.79
C PRO A 120 0.13 0.05 14.30
N ILE A 121 -1.16 0.15 14.01
CA ILE A 121 -1.65 0.24 12.64
C ILE A 121 -1.04 1.48 11.95
N GLY A 122 -0.50 1.29 10.74
CA GLY A 122 0.06 2.37 9.94
C GLY A 122 1.46 2.84 10.35
N ILE A 123 2.13 2.21 11.34
CA ILE A 123 3.46 2.65 11.81
C ILE A 123 4.48 2.73 10.68
N SER A 124 4.48 1.80 9.73
CA SER A 124 5.38 1.80 8.59
C SER A 124 5.14 2.99 7.67
N PHE A 125 3.87 3.41 7.51
CA PHE A 125 3.48 4.54 6.66
C PHE A 125 3.85 5.88 7.29
N PHE A 126 3.42 6.13 8.55
CA PHE A 126 3.72 7.41 9.18
C PHE A 126 5.23 7.57 9.49
N THR A 127 5.98 6.49 9.73
CA THR A 127 7.44 6.55 9.85
C THR A 127 8.09 6.96 8.52
N PHE A 128 7.64 6.43 7.37
CA PHE A 128 8.16 6.83 6.07
C PHE A 128 7.82 8.29 5.73
N GLN A 129 6.66 8.77 6.11
CA GLN A 129 6.29 10.18 5.98
C GLN A 129 7.17 11.07 6.86
N ALA A 130 7.41 10.69 8.11
CA ALA A 130 8.28 11.40 9.04
C ALA A 130 9.72 11.48 8.50
N ILE A 131 10.28 10.36 8.03
CA ILE A 131 11.62 10.32 7.40
C ILE A 131 11.65 11.21 6.16
N SER A 132 10.61 11.17 5.29
CA SER A 132 10.61 12.05 4.11
C SER A 132 10.58 13.53 4.50
N TYR A 133 9.85 13.90 5.54
CA TYR A 133 9.83 15.27 6.05
C TYR A 133 11.22 15.77 6.44
N VAL A 134 11.92 15.05 7.32
CA VAL A 134 13.25 15.49 7.79
C VAL A 134 14.30 15.46 6.69
N VAL A 135 14.23 14.50 5.76
CA VAL A 135 15.14 14.39 4.62
C VAL A 135 14.88 15.51 3.60
N ASP A 136 13.62 15.82 3.29
CA ASP A 136 13.28 16.87 2.34
C ASP A 136 13.67 18.26 2.88
N VAL A 137 13.49 18.51 4.19
CA VAL A 137 14.02 19.73 4.85
C VAL A 137 15.56 19.78 4.79
N TYR A 138 16.24 18.65 5.01
CA TYR A 138 17.70 18.60 4.85
C TYR A 138 18.14 18.92 3.41
N ARG A 139 17.34 18.56 2.41
CA ARG A 139 17.57 18.83 0.99
C ARG A 139 17.24 20.27 0.56
N GLY A 140 16.56 21.04 1.41
CA GLY A 140 16.30 22.47 1.18
C GLY A 140 14.83 22.85 1.15
N GLU A 141 13.90 21.91 1.37
CA GLU A 141 12.49 22.27 1.60
C GLU A 141 12.35 23.06 2.91
N ALA A 142 11.39 23.97 2.96
CA ALA A 142 11.14 24.75 4.18
C ALA A 142 10.53 23.85 5.30
N ALA A 143 11.07 23.96 6.50
CA ALA A 143 10.48 23.31 7.66
C ALA A 143 9.19 24.01 8.09
N GLN A 144 8.15 23.26 8.40
CA GLN A 144 6.91 23.83 8.93
C GLN A 144 7.15 24.46 10.30
N LYS A 145 6.72 25.73 10.44
CA LYS A 145 6.80 26.45 11.70
C LYS A 145 5.80 25.89 12.71
N SER A 146 4.61 25.57 12.24
CA SER A 146 3.51 25.03 13.04
C SER A 146 3.64 23.51 13.20
N LEU A 147 3.59 23.03 14.42
CA LEU A 147 3.48 21.60 14.73
C LEU A 147 2.18 21.00 14.17
N TRP A 148 1.09 21.78 14.14
CA TRP A 148 -0.20 21.34 13.62
C TRP A 148 -0.17 21.01 12.13
N ASP A 149 0.65 21.73 11.35
CA ASP A 149 0.81 21.45 9.93
C ASP A 149 1.58 20.14 9.69
N VAL A 150 2.57 19.82 10.53
CA VAL A 150 3.26 18.54 10.50
C VAL A 150 2.34 17.40 10.96
N MET A 151 1.51 17.65 11.99
CA MET A 151 0.49 16.70 12.42
C MET A 151 -0.51 16.42 11.29
N LEU A 152 -0.99 17.45 10.59
CA LEU A 152 -1.86 17.29 9.44
C LEU A 152 -1.19 16.43 8.37
N TYR A 153 0.07 16.70 8.03
CA TYR A 153 0.79 15.95 7.03
C TYR A 153 0.94 14.47 7.38
N ILE A 154 1.38 14.15 8.61
CA ILE A 154 1.67 12.76 8.99
C ILE A 154 0.41 11.99 9.39
N ALA A 155 -0.53 12.63 10.12
CA ALA A 155 -1.70 11.97 10.66
C ALA A 155 -2.94 12.04 9.76
N PHE A 156 -2.89 12.67 8.58
CA PHE A 156 -4.06 12.90 7.74
C PHE A 156 -4.79 11.60 7.41
N PHE A 157 -6.02 11.47 7.89
CA PHE A 157 -6.76 10.20 7.91
C PHE A 157 -6.91 9.52 6.54
N PRO A 158 -7.01 10.21 5.37
CA PRO A 158 -7.12 9.53 4.09
C PRO A 158 -5.89 8.68 3.74
N GLN A 159 -4.69 9.12 4.14
CA GLN A 159 -3.44 8.44 3.76
C GLN A 159 -2.84 7.57 4.87
N LEU A 160 -3.24 7.82 6.15
CA LEU A 160 -2.53 7.36 7.34
C LEU A 160 -2.34 5.85 7.45
N ILE A 161 -3.34 5.03 7.15
CA ILE A 161 -3.31 3.59 7.42
C ILE A 161 -2.62 2.82 6.29
N ALA A 162 -3.09 2.97 5.05
CA ALA A 162 -2.57 2.28 3.87
C ALA A 162 -2.83 3.09 2.57
N GLY A 163 -2.92 4.41 2.67
CA GLY A 163 -2.99 5.30 1.51
C GLY A 163 -1.67 5.31 0.73
N PRO A 164 -1.61 6.05 -0.39
CA PRO A 164 -0.33 6.32 -1.04
C PRO A 164 0.65 6.93 -0.04
N ILE A 165 1.92 6.50 -0.08
CA ILE A 165 2.98 7.14 0.73
C ILE A 165 3.25 8.51 0.12
N VAL A 166 2.74 9.54 0.78
CA VAL A 166 2.88 10.94 0.31
C VAL A 166 4.18 11.50 0.88
N ARG A 167 5.05 12.01 0.00
CA ARG A 167 6.29 12.68 0.41
C ARG A 167 5.99 14.09 0.87
N TYR A 168 6.84 14.65 1.74
CA TYR A 168 6.63 16.01 2.23
C TYR A 168 6.66 17.04 1.10
N SER A 169 7.60 16.91 0.16
CA SER A 169 7.70 17.78 -1.02
C SER A 169 6.44 17.80 -1.90
N ASP A 170 5.68 16.69 -1.94
CA ASP A 170 4.42 16.62 -2.70
C ASP A 170 3.22 17.22 -1.93
N PHE A 171 3.34 17.43 -0.61
CA PHE A 171 2.25 17.84 0.27
C PHE A 171 2.42 19.28 0.82
N ALA A 172 3.65 19.75 0.96
CA ALA A 172 3.99 21.00 1.66
C ALA A 172 3.20 22.22 1.17
N ASP A 173 3.14 22.43 -0.16
CA ASP A 173 2.39 23.55 -0.74
C ASP A 173 0.88 23.42 -0.53
N GLN A 174 0.34 22.20 -0.53
CA GLN A 174 -1.09 21.93 -0.41
C GLN A 174 -1.63 22.24 1.00
N ILE A 175 -0.78 22.30 2.02
CA ILE A 175 -1.20 22.66 3.38
C ILE A 175 -1.85 24.05 3.39
N HIS A 176 -1.28 24.98 2.62
CA HIS A 176 -1.71 26.37 2.61
C HIS A 176 -2.46 26.78 1.33
N ASN A 177 -2.13 26.15 0.19
CA ASN A 177 -2.55 26.60 -1.15
C ASN A 177 -3.49 25.61 -1.87
N ARG A 178 -4.11 24.68 -1.14
CA ARG A 178 -5.04 23.72 -1.75
C ARG A 178 -6.30 24.38 -2.31
N GLN A 179 -6.81 23.81 -3.39
CA GLN A 179 -8.02 24.29 -4.05
C GLN A 179 -9.16 23.28 -3.89
N GLU A 180 -10.21 23.73 -3.23
CA GLU A 180 -11.45 22.96 -3.07
C GLU A 180 -12.47 23.44 -4.10
N SER A 181 -13.05 22.50 -4.84
CA SER A 181 -14.10 22.77 -5.82
C SER A 181 -15.15 21.65 -5.79
N LEU A 182 -16.38 21.98 -6.22
CA LEU A 182 -17.42 20.97 -6.40
C LEU A 182 -16.99 19.89 -7.40
N GLN A 183 -16.19 20.25 -8.39
CA GLN A 183 -15.65 19.30 -9.36
C GLN A 183 -14.69 18.28 -8.68
N ASN A 184 -13.80 18.75 -7.80
CA ASN A 184 -12.90 17.88 -7.03
C ASN A 184 -13.70 16.99 -6.06
N TRP A 185 -14.71 17.54 -5.42
CA TRP A 185 -15.64 16.77 -4.57
C TRP A 185 -16.30 15.63 -5.34
N ASN A 186 -16.90 15.93 -6.49
CA ASN A 186 -17.60 14.93 -7.31
C ASN A 186 -16.63 13.86 -7.86
N ARG A 187 -15.43 14.27 -8.32
CA ARG A 187 -14.41 13.33 -8.78
C ARG A 187 -13.91 12.45 -7.64
N GLY A 188 -13.68 13.05 -6.48
CA GLY A 188 -13.25 12.35 -5.27
C GLY A 188 -14.29 11.35 -4.79
N GLY A 189 -15.57 11.75 -4.72
CA GLY A 189 -16.69 10.87 -4.33
C GLY A 189 -16.87 9.69 -5.29
N TYR A 190 -16.80 9.95 -6.61
CA TYR A 190 -16.80 8.87 -7.60
C TYR A 190 -15.66 7.89 -7.39
N ARG A 191 -14.44 8.40 -7.20
CA ARG A 191 -13.26 7.56 -7.00
C ARG A 191 -13.35 6.74 -5.72
N PHE A 192 -13.84 7.36 -4.64
CA PHE A 192 -14.11 6.68 -3.38
C PHE A 192 -15.08 5.52 -3.53
N ALA A 193 -16.22 5.73 -4.23
CA ALA A 193 -17.23 4.70 -4.44
C ALA A 193 -16.69 3.51 -5.27
N ILE A 194 -15.90 3.77 -6.30
CA ILE A 194 -15.24 2.70 -7.08
C ILE A 194 -14.22 1.95 -6.21
N GLY A 195 -13.42 2.66 -5.41
CA GLY A 195 -12.48 2.06 -4.46
C GLY A 195 -13.19 1.17 -3.44
N LEU A 196 -14.32 1.63 -2.91
CA LEU A 196 -15.17 0.85 -2.00
C LEU A 196 -15.69 -0.43 -2.68
N GLY A 197 -16.17 -0.33 -3.93
CA GLY A 197 -16.59 -1.48 -4.72
C GLY A 197 -15.46 -2.49 -4.93
N LYS A 198 -14.26 -2.04 -5.29
CA LYS A 198 -13.07 -2.90 -5.41
C LYS A 198 -12.80 -3.68 -4.11
N LYS A 199 -12.82 -2.98 -2.96
CA LYS A 199 -12.55 -3.58 -1.65
C LYS A 199 -13.65 -4.54 -1.23
N VAL A 200 -14.90 -4.09 -1.23
CA VAL A 200 -16.01 -4.82 -0.60
C VAL A 200 -16.57 -5.91 -1.51
N ILE A 201 -16.73 -5.61 -2.81
CA ILE A 201 -17.34 -6.56 -3.75
C ILE A 201 -16.32 -7.56 -4.26
N LEU A 202 -15.10 -7.12 -4.65
CA LEU A 202 -14.14 -8.02 -5.27
C LEU A 202 -13.18 -8.61 -4.24
N SER A 203 -12.41 -7.78 -3.53
CA SER A 203 -11.36 -8.26 -2.63
C SER A 203 -11.91 -9.19 -1.54
N ASN A 204 -12.97 -8.78 -0.83
CA ASN A 204 -13.51 -9.57 0.28
C ASN A 204 -14.05 -10.93 -0.16
N ASN A 205 -14.65 -11.04 -1.35
CA ASN A 205 -15.15 -12.32 -1.86
C ASN A 205 -14.01 -13.21 -2.38
N LEU A 206 -12.97 -12.64 -2.98
CA LEU A 206 -11.78 -13.38 -3.41
C LEU A 206 -10.96 -13.89 -2.22
N ALA A 207 -11.09 -13.24 -1.04
CA ALA A 207 -10.45 -13.69 0.19
C ALA A 207 -10.86 -15.10 0.60
N TYR A 208 -12.13 -15.48 0.44
CA TYR A 208 -12.60 -16.83 0.78
C TYR A 208 -11.86 -17.91 -0.03
N VAL A 209 -11.62 -17.67 -1.31
CA VAL A 209 -10.89 -18.59 -2.19
C VAL A 209 -9.42 -18.67 -1.78
N ALA A 210 -8.80 -17.53 -1.53
CA ALA A 210 -7.41 -17.44 -1.11
C ALA A 210 -7.19 -18.16 0.24
N ASP A 211 -8.02 -17.84 1.24
CA ASP A 211 -7.89 -18.39 2.60
C ASP A 211 -8.07 -19.90 2.60
N ALA A 212 -9.04 -20.41 1.82
CA ALA A 212 -9.27 -21.84 1.69
C ALA A 212 -8.06 -22.59 1.10
N ALA A 213 -7.35 -22.00 0.13
CA ALA A 213 -6.15 -22.60 -0.43
C ALA A 213 -4.97 -22.52 0.54
N PHE A 214 -4.70 -21.34 1.10
CA PHE A 214 -3.55 -21.12 1.97
C PHE A 214 -3.65 -21.82 3.34
N SER A 215 -4.86 -22.09 3.84
CA SER A 215 -5.07 -22.91 5.03
C SER A 215 -4.85 -24.42 4.80
N SER A 216 -4.71 -24.85 3.56
CA SER A 216 -4.64 -26.28 3.17
C SER A 216 -3.34 -26.66 2.47
N VAL A 217 -2.24 -25.93 2.71
CA VAL A 217 -0.95 -26.06 2.00
C VAL A 217 -0.40 -27.50 1.96
N GLY A 218 -0.71 -28.35 2.93
CA GLY A 218 -0.31 -29.76 2.95
C GLY A 218 -1.18 -30.71 2.10
N ASN A 219 -2.39 -30.26 1.69
CA ASN A 219 -3.42 -31.07 1.04
C ASN A 219 -4.05 -30.32 -0.14
N LEU A 220 -3.22 -29.71 -1.00
CA LEU A 220 -3.70 -29.01 -2.18
C LEU A 220 -3.76 -29.92 -3.40
N SER A 221 -4.82 -29.82 -4.20
CA SER A 221 -4.79 -30.24 -5.59
C SER A 221 -4.09 -29.18 -6.45
N PHE A 222 -3.62 -29.58 -7.65
CA PHE A 222 -3.07 -28.64 -8.62
C PHE A 222 -4.06 -27.49 -8.94
N SER A 223 -5.33 -27.83 -9.20
CA SER A 223 -6.36 -26.85 -9.52
C SER A 223 -6.61 -25.88 -8.34
N MET A 224 -6.70 -26.37 -7.10
CA MET A 224 -6.92 -25.53 -5.93
C MET A 224 -5.73 -24.60 -5.67
N ALA A 225 -4.49 -25.06 -5.90
CA ALA A 225 -3.29 -24.24 -5.81
C ALA A 225 -3.34 -23.05 -6.78
N TRP A 226 -3.73 -23.27 -8.03
CA TRP A 226 -3.85 -22.18 -9.00
C TRP A 226 -5.01 -21.24 -8.73
N ILE A 227 -6.20 -21.79 -8.42
CA ILE A 227 -7.39 -20.97 -8.10
C ILE A 227 -7.10 -20.07 -6.89
N GLY A 228 -6.46 -20.63 -5.86
CA GLY A 228 -6.08 -19.88 -4.65
C GLY A 228 -5.00 -18.83 -4.92
N ALA A 229 -3.95 -19.13 -5.69
CA ALA A 229 -2.88 -18.20 -6.02
C ALA A 229 -3.37 -17.02 -6.88
N VAL A 230 -4.23 -17.29 -7.88
CA VAL A 230 -4.88 -16.26 -8.69
C VAL A 230 -5.86 -15.45 -7.83
N GLY A 231 -6.69 -16.14 -7.04
CA GLY A 231 -7.62 -15.51 -6.10
C GLY A 231 -6.92 -14.54 -5.16
N TYR A 232 -5.82 -14.97 -4.54
CA TYR A 232 -5.02 -14.09 -3.66
C TYR A 232 -4.39 -12.91 -4.41
N SER A 233 -3.86 -13.14 -5.60
CA SER A 233 -3.25 -12.07 -6.40
C SER A 233 -4.27 -10.98 -6.77
N LEU A 234 -5.48 -11.36 -7.09
CA LEU A 234 -6.59 -10.43 -7.36
C LEU A 234 -7.11 -9.80 -6.05
N GLN A 235 -7.24 -10.58 -4.97
CA GLN A 235 -7.60 -10.07 -3.64
C GLN A 235 -6.64 -8.95 -3.20
N LEU A 236 -5.33 -9.21 -3.23
CA LEU A 236 -4.31 -8.26 -2.84
C LEU A 236 -4.37 -6.98 -3.68
N TYR A 237 -4.56 -7.14 -5.00
CA TYR A 237 -4.69 -5.99 -5.90
C TYR A 237 -5.93 -5.15 -5.58
N PHE A 238 -7.11 -5.76 -5.43
CA PHE A 238 -8.33 -5.01 -5.17
C PHE A 238 -8.43 -4.49 -3.75
N ASP A 239 -7.84 -5.17 -2.78
CA ASP A 239 -7.73 -4.68 -1.40
C ASP A 239 -6.94 -3.37 -1.37
N PHE A 240 -5.75 -3.40 -1.93
CA PHE A 240 -4.84 -2.27 -1.85
C PHE A 240 -5.17 -1.16 -2.87
N SER A 241 -5.48 -1.49 -4.13
CA SER A 241 -5.90 -0.47 -5.09
C SER A 241 -7.24 0.17 -4.72
N GLY A 242 -8.16 -0.61 -4.12
CA GLY A 242 -9.42 -0.09 -3.61
C GLY A 242 -9.21 0.90 -2.46
N TYR A 243 -8.36 0.55 -1.50
CA TYR A 243 -8.01 1.46 -0.42
C TYR A 243 -7.30 2.73 -0.95
N SER A 244 -6.35 2.58 -1.87
CA SER A 244 -5.67 3.72 -2.50
C SER A 244 -6.65 4.63 -3.25
N ASP A 245 -7.61 4.07 -3.97
CA ASP A 245 -8.65 4.87 -4.66
C ASP A 245 -9.55 5.60 -3.65
N MET A 246 -9.94 4.96 -2.55
CA MET A 246 -10.69 5.62 -1.48
C MET A 246 -9.88 6.75 -0.85
N ALA A 247 -8.60 6.52 -0.55
CA ALA A 247 -7.69 7.52 0.03
C ALA A 247 -7.50 8.73 -0.89
N ILE A 248 -7.21 8.50 -2.18
CA ILE A 248 -7.06 9.58 -3.17
C ILE A 248 -8.39 10.32 -3.36
N GLY A 249 -9.51 9.59 -3.40
CA GLY A 249 -10.84 10.19 -3.49
C GLY A 249 -11.14 11.11 -2.31
N LEU A 250 -10.89 10.65 -1.08
CA LEU A 250 -11.04 11.45 0.13
C LEU A 250 -10.11 12.67 0.12
N GLY A 251 -8.83 12.50 -0.26
CA GLY A 251 -7.92 13.62 -0.43
C GLY A 251 -8.51 14.68 -1.36
N GLN A 252 -8.98 14.29 -2.55
CA GLN A 252 -9.59 15.20 -3.52
C GLN A 252 -10.84 15.91 -2.97
N MET A 253 -11.66 15.23 -2.18
CA MET A 253 -12.83 15.83 -1.53
C MET A 253 -12.44 16.98 -0.58
N PHE A 254 -11.27 16.93 0.05
CA PHE A 254 -10.75 17.98 0.93
C PHE A 254 -9.71 18.90 0.25
N GLY A 255 -9.58 18.81 -1.09
CA GLY A 255 -8.69 19.66 -1.87
C GLY A 255 -7.24 19.20 -1.93
N PHE A 256 -6.91 18.01 -1.41
CA PHE A 256 -5.57 17.42 -1.49
C PHE A 256 -5.44 16.44 -2.66
N HIS A 257 -4.30 16.48 -3.33
CA HIS A 257 -3.98 15.62 -4.47
C HIS A 257 -2.86 14.66 -4.10
N PHE A 258 -3.15 13.36 -4.12
CA PHE A 258 -2.17 12.30 -3.90
C PHE A 258 -1.77 11.67 -5.22
N LEU A 259 -0.57 11.10 -5.26
CA LEU A 259 -0.05 10.38 -6.42
C LEU A 259 -0.84 9.08 -6.63
N GLU A 260 -0.91 8.66 -7.92
CA GLU A 260 -1.44 7.34 -8.25
C GLU A 260 -0.58 6.24 -7.66
N ASN A 261 -1.22 5.20 -7.13
CA ASN A 261 -0.51 4.08 -6.52
C ASN A 261 -0.52 2.82 -7.40
N PHE A 262 -1.48 2.72 -8.33
CA PHE A 262 -1.62 1.61 -9.27
C PHE A 262 -1.97 2.09 -10.67
N ASN A 263 -1.39 1.44 -11.70
CA ASN A 263 -1.69 1.71 -13.09
C ASN A 263 -1.75 0.42 -13.90
N TYR A 264 -2.82 -0.37 -13.73
CA TYR A 264 -3.06 -1.64 -14.43
C TYR A 264 -1.83 -2.56 -14.47
N PRO A 265 -1.33 -3.03 -13.32
CA PRO A 265 -0.07 -3.76 -13.24
C PRO A 265 -0.07 -5.09 -14.03
N PHE A 266 -1.23 -5.73 -14.19
CA PHE A 266 -1.35 -7.04 -14.88
C PHE A 266 -1.14 -6.99 -16.39
N ILE A 267 -1.03 -5.81 -17.02
CA ILE A 267 -0.64 -5.70 -18.43
C ILE A 267 0.87 -5.61 -18.64
N SER A 268 1.65 -5.61 -17.57
CA SER A 268 3.11 -5.48 -17.62
C SER A 268 3.76 -6.64 -18.33
N ARG A 269 4.79 -6.35 -19.12
CA ARG A 269 5.53 -7.33 -19.93
C ARG A 269 6.95 -7.57 -19.43
N SER A 270 7.28 -7.00 -18.28
CA SER A 270 8.52 -7.22 -17.54
C SER A 270 8.30 -6.92 -16.05
N ILE A 271 9.12 -7.51 -15.19
CA ILE A 271 9.11 -7.23 -13.74
C ILE A 271 9.45 -5.75 -13.48
N THR A 272 10.36 -5.19 -14.27
CA THR A 272 10.67 -3.75 -14.23
C THR A 272 9.44 -2.88 -14.51
N GLU A 273 8.62 -3.23 -15.53
CA GLU A 273 7.38 -2.51 -15.82
C GLU A 273 6.33 -2.73 -14.74
N LEU A 274 6.20 -3.95 -14.22
CA LEU A 274 5.29 -4.30 -13.13
C LEU A 274 5.46 -3.36 -11.94
N TRP A 275 6.69 -3.18 -11.46
CA TRP A 275 6.99 -2.34 -10.29
C TRP A 275 6.87 -0.83 -10.56
N ARG A 276 6.82 -0.41 -11.82
CA ARG A 276 6.44 0.96 -12.19
C ARG A 276 4.93 1.20 -12.16
N ARG A 277 4.13 0.12 -12.11
CA ARG A 277 2.67 0.14 -12.15
C ARG A 277 2.01 -0.31 -10.84
N TRP A 278 2.77 -1.01 -10.00
CA TRP A 278 2.35 -1.55 -8.71
C TRP A 278 2.99 -0.76 -7.57
N HIS A 279 2.16 -0.32 -6.59
CA HIS A 279 2.62 0.40 -5.39
C HIS A 279 3.61 1.53 -5.70
N ILE A 280 3.21 2.39 -6.64
CA ILE A 280 4.05 3.43 -7.24
C ILE A 280 4.63 4.36 -6.17
N SER A 281 3.84 4.69 -5.15
CA SER A 281 4.26 5.57 -4.06
C SER A 281 5.43 4.98 -3.24
N LEU A 282 5.38 3.68 -2.92
CA LEU A 282 6.47 2.98 -2.24
C LEU A 282 7.72 2.91 -3.12
N GLY A 283 7.55 2.52 -4.40
CA GLY A 283 8.65 2.50 -5.36
C GLY A 283 9.33 3.85 -5.52
N SER A 284 8.55 4.94 -5.58
CA SER A 284 9.06 6.31 -5.63
C SER A 284 9.80 6.68 -4.35
N TRP A 285 9.26 6.31 -3.18
CA TRP A 285 9.91 6.58 -1.91
C TRP A 285 11.27 5.89 -1.82
N PHE A 286 11.35 4.58 -2.10
CA PHE A 286 12.64 3.86 -2.10
C PHE A 286 13.62 4.40 -3.14
N ARG A 287 13.14 4.81 -4.32
CA ARG A 287 13.97 5.47 -5.33
C ARG A 287 14.60 6.74 -4.77
N ASP A 288 13.79 7.62 -4.18
CA ASP A 288 14.22 8.98 -3.84
C ASP A 288 14.99 9.05 -2.52
N TYR A 289 14.69 8.15 -1.55
CA TYR A 289 15.32 8.18 -0.22
C TYR A 289 16.36 7.08 0.00
N VAL A 290 16.44 6.06 -0.85
CA VAL A 290 17.43 4.99 -0.75
C VAL A 290 18.26 4.86 -2.02
N TYR A 291 17.63 4.61 -3.17
CA TYR A 291 18.35 4.29 -4.41
C TYR A 291 19.22 5.45 -4.92
N ILE A 292 18.66 6.66 -5.01
CA ILE A 292 19.38 7.86 -5.46
C ILE A 292 20.50 8.24 -4.49
N PRO A 293 20.31 8.30 -3.16
CA PRO A 293 21.39 8.55 -2.21
C PRO A 293 22.55 7.53 -2.27
N LEU A 294 22.26 6.26 -2.62
CA LEU A 294 23.31 5.25 -2.84
C LEU A 294 24.08 5.42 -4.17
N GLY A 295 23.71 6.40 -5.00
CA GLY A 295 24.30 6.70 -6.31
C GLY A 295 23.41 6.35 -7.50
N GLY A 296 22.25 5.72 -7.27
CA GLY A 296 21.26 5.43 -8.31
C GLY A 296 21.81 4.53 -9.44
N SER A 297 21.40 4.83 -10.68
CA SER A 297 21.87 4.16 -11.88
C SER A 297 23.12 4.79 -12.52
N ARG A 298 23.50 6.00 -12.07
CA ARG A 298 24.62 6.78 -12.62
C ARG A 298 25.93 6.48 -11.90
N VAL A 299 26.19 5.21 -11.61
CA VAL A 299 27.43 4.75 -10.95
C VAL A 299 28.36 4.11 -11.98
N ALA A 300 29.66 4.37 -11.88
CA ALA A 300 30.66 3.86 -12.84
C ALA A 300 30.76 2.32 -12.80
N ALA A 301 30.73 1.74 -11.63
CA ALA A 301 30.92 0.29 -11.44
C ALA A 301 29.58 -0.48 -11.47
N LYS A 302 29.45 -1.48 -12.35
CA LYS A 302 28.27 -2.37 -12.40
C LYS A 302 27.98 -3.03 -11.05
N ARG A 303 29.00 -3.41 -10.28
CA ARG A 303 28.86 -3.97 -8.92
C ARG A 303 28.07 -3.03 -8.00
N ARG A 304 28.36 -1.72 -8.04
CA ARG A 304 27.64 -0.72 -7.23
C ARG A 304 26.16 -0.61 -7.62
N LEU A 305 25.87 -0.70 -8.92
CA LEU A 305 24.50 -0.70 -9.41
C LEU A 305 23.69 -1.88 -8.85
N TYR A 306 24.26 -3.11 -8.95
CA TYR A 306 23.56 -4.30 -8.42
C TYR A 306 23.44 -4.24 -6.90
N PHE A 307 24.45 -3.70 -6.19
CA PHE A 307 24.35 -3.45 -4.76
C PHE A 307 23.22 -2.45 -4.42
N ASN A 308 23.06 -1.38 -5.19
CA ASN A 308 21.96 -0.42 -4.99
C ASN A 308 20.59 -1.08 -5.18
N ILE A 309 20.42 -1.93 -6.20
CA ILE A 309 19.19 -2.69 -6.44
C ILE A 309 18.95 -3.69 -5.29
N PHE A 310 19.99 -4.42 -4.89
CA PHE A 310 19.95 -5.35 -3.74
C PHE A 310 19.46 -4.65 -2.48
N MET A 311 20.04 -3.50 -2.11
CA MET A 311 19.65 -2.76 -0.91
C MET A 311 18.20 -2.32 -0.96
N VAL A 312 17.73 -1.83 -2.10
CA VAL A 312 16.30 -1.44 -2.26
C VAL A 312 15.39 -2.63 -2.01
N TRP A 313 15.66 -3.79 -2.64
CA TRP A 313 14.78 -4.95 -2.54
C TRP A 313 14.85 -5.66 -1.19
N LEU A 314 16.04 -5.69 -0.58
CA LEU A 314 16.20 -6.17 0.80
C LEU A 314 15.38 -5.31 1.77
N LEU A 315 15.53 -3.99 1.70
CA LEU A 315 14.81 -3.07 2.57
C LEU A 315 13.30 -3.06 2.27
N THR A 316 12.90 -3.26 1.01
CA THR A 316 11.48 -3.41 0.65
C THR A 316 10.88 -4.67 1.27
N GLY A 317 11.60 -5.80 1.21
CA GLY A 317 11.19 -7.04 1.87
C GLY A 317 11.09 -6.87 3.39
N ILE A 318 12.09 -6.30 4.02
CA ILE A 318 12.09 -5.99 5.47
C ILE A 318 10.92 -5.06 5.82
N TRP A 319 10.67 -4.01 5.03
CA TRP A 319 9.59 -3.05 5.28
C TRP A 319 8.20 -3.70 5.32
N HIS A 320 7.97 -4.70 4.49
CA HIS A 320 6.69 -5.42 4.46
C HIS A 320 6.40 -6.17 5.76
N GLY A 321 7.40 -6.69 6.47
CA GLY A 321 7.13 -7.31 7.76
C GLY A 321 8.27 -8.13 8.32
N ALA A 322 8.09 -8.53 9.57
CA ALA A 322 9.05 -9.30 10.34
C ALA A 322 8.91 -10.82 10.08
N LYS A 323 9.05 -11.24 8.81
CA LYS A 323 8.98 -12.66 8.39
C LYS A 323 10.03 -12.96 7.32
N TRP A 324 10.58 -14.15 7.35
CA TRP A 324 11.54 -14.60 6.33
C TRP A 324 10.95 -14.65 4.91
N THR A 325 9.65 -14.92 4.78
CA THR A 325 8.97 -14.96 3.49
C THR A 325 9.02 -13.61 2.77
N TYR A 326 8.92 -12.49 3.49
CA TYR A 326 9.06 -11.15 2.89
C TYR A 326 10.48 -10.87 2.41
N ILE A 327 11.49 -11.34 3.16
CA ILE A 327 12.90 -11.20 2.74
C ILE A 327 13.15 -12.04 1.48
N VAL A 328 12.69 -13.29 1.46
CA VAL A 328 12.80 -14.18 0.29
C VAL A 328 12.07 -13.59 -0.92
N TRP A 329 10.88 -13.04 -0.72
CA TRP A 329 10.12 -12.32 -1.75
C TRP A 329 10.90 -11.13 -2.32
N GLY A 330 11.49 -10.29 -1.48
CA GLY A 330 12.32 -9.18 -1.92
C GLY A 330 13.55 -9.65 -2.70
N MET A 331 14.21 -10.70 -2.22
CA MET A 331 15.38 -11.28 -2.91
C MET A 331 15.02 -11.94 -4.24
N MET A 332 13.85 -12.56 -4.37
CA MET A 332 13.35 -13.08 -5.63
C MET A 332 13.24 -11.94 -6.67
N TYR A 333 12.63 -10.81 -6.31
CA TYR A 333 12.53 -9.68 -7.25
C TYR A 333 13.87 -9.00 -7.53
N PHE A 334 14.77 -8.95 -6.58
CA PHE A 334 16.15 -8.52 -6.84
C PHE A 334 16.79 -9.39 -7.95
N VAL A 335 16.71 -10.71 -7.83
CA VAL A 335 17.25 -11.64 -8.83
C VAL A 335 16.60 -11.46 -10.20
N LEU A 336 15.26 -11.41 -10.25
CA LEU A 336 14.51 -11.23 -11.49
C LEU A 336 14.88 -9.92 -12.21
N LEU A 337 15.02 -8.81 -11.48
CA LEU A 337 15.44 -7.53 -12.06
C LEU A 337 16.88 -7.55 -12.55
N CYS A 338 17.77 -8.26 -11.85
CA CYS A 338 19.14 -8.47 -12.36
C CYS A 338 19.15 -9.28 -13.65
N VAL A 339 18.38 -10.37 -13.72
CA VAL A 339 18.23 -11.20 -14.93
C VAL A 339 17.66 -10.38 -16.09
N GLU A 340 16.57 -9.63 -15.87
CA GLU A 340 16.00 -8.75 -16.91
C GLU A 340 17.03 -7.75 -17.45
N ARG A 341 17.85 -7.20 -16.56
CA ARG A 341 18.86 -6.23 -16.94
C ARG A 341 20.04 -6.86 -17.71
N ILE A 342 20.49 -8.04 -17.29
CA ILE A 342 21.58 -8.76 -17.95
C ILE A 342 21.16 -9.21 -19.35
N LEU A 343 19.92 -9.70 -19.49
CA LEU A 343 19.35 -10.22 -20.73
C LEU A 343 18.65 -9.15 -21.58
N ASN A 344 18.64 -7.87 -21.16
CA ASN A 344 17.95 -6.76 -21.82
C ASN A 344 16.45 -7.03 -22.11
N LEU A 345 15.75 -7.70 -21.20
CA LEU A 345 14.34 -8.08 -21.38
C LEU A 345 13.37 -6.94 -21.08
N SER A 346 13.77 -5.95 -20.30
CA SER A 346 12.89 -4.88 -19.80
C SER A 346 12.29 -3.95 -20.87
N GLY A 347 12.82 -3.97 -22.11
CA GLY A 347 12.31 -3.20 -23.25
C GLY A 347 11.50 -4.01 -24.26
N GLN A 348 11.43 -5.32 -24.11
CA GLN A 348 10.77 -6.20 -25.09
C GLN A 348 9.26 -6.25 -24.84
N LYS A 349 8.48 -5.84 -25.85
CA LYS A 349 7.00 -5.89 -25.81
C LYS A 349 6.48 -7.24 -26.34
N SER A 350 6.96 -8.35 -25.80
CA SER A 350 6.53 -9.68 -26.22
C SER A 350 5.40 -10.23 -25.34
N TRP A 351 4.56 -11.11 -25.90
CA TRP A 351 3.54 -11.82 -25.13
C TRP A 351 4.15 -12.82 -24.12
N LEU A 352 5.32 -13.38 -24.45
CA LEU A 352 6.10 -14.23 -23.54
C LEU A 352 6.56 -13.44 -22.32
N GLY A 353 6.96 -12.16 -22.49
CA GLY A 353 7.27 -11.28 -21.38
C GLY A 353 6.07 -11.03 -20.45
N TRP A 354 4.87 -10.99 -21.03
CA TRP A 354 3.64 -10.90 -20.23
C TRP A 354 3.40 -12.16 -19.39
N ILE A 355 3.48 -13.37 -20.00
CA ILE A 355 3.33 -14.65 -19.27
C ILE A 355 4.37 -14.75 -18.13
N TYR A 356 5.64 -14.48 -18.45
CA TYR A 356 6.74 -14.44 -17.49
C TYR A 356 6.41 -13.51 -16.30
N THR A 357 5.97 -12.31 -16.59
CA THR A 357 5.69 -11.30 -15.56
C THR A 357 4.51 -11.72 -14.67
N VAL A 358 3.40 -12.16 -15.27
CA VAL A 358 2.22 -12.60 -14.52
C VAL A 358 2.53 -13.85 -13.71
N PHE A 359 3.26 -14.81 -14.25
CA PHE A 359 3.67 -16.02 -13.53
C PHE A 359 4.50 -15.67 -12.27
N PHE A 360 5.57 -14.89 -12.44
CA PHE A 360 6.43 -14.52 -11.31
C PHE A 360 5.73 -13.57 -10.31
N PHE A 361 4.76 -12.80 -10.76
CA PHE A 361 3.92 -12.02 -9.86
C PHE A 361 3.04 -12.92 -8.99
N ILE A 362 2.35 -13.89 -9.58
CA ILE A 362 1.53 -14.87 -8.85
C ILE A 362 2.40 -15.71 -7.90
N ALA A 363 3.53 -16.24 -8.37
CA ALA A 363 4.46 -17.01 -7.55
C ALA A 363 5.03 -16.17 -6.38
N GLY A 364 5.36 -14.90 -6.64
CA GLY A 364 5.78 -13.97 -5.61
C GLY A 364 4.70 -13.72 -4.56
N ASN A 365 3.46 -13.60 -4.97
CA ASN A 365 2.34 -13.45 -4.05
C ASN A 365 2.11 -14.70 -3.19
N VAL A 366 2.38 -15.90 -3.73
CA VAL A 366 2.37 -17.13 -2.91
C VAL A 366 3.44 -17.07 -1.82
N VAL A 367 4.66 -16.69 -2.16
CA VAL A 367 5.73 -16.52 -1.17
C VAL A 367 5.35 -15.47 -0.12
N PHE A 368 4.80 -14.35 -0.56
CA PHE A 368 4.41 -13.21 0.29
C PHE A 368 3.33 -13.60 1.33
N ARG A 369 2.31 -14.36 0.92
CA ARG A 369 1.21 -14.76 1.81
C ARG A 369 1.59 -15.88 2.77
N SER A 370 2.52 -16.73 2.39
CA SER A 370 2.86 -17.92 3.16
C SER A 370 3.36 -17.58 4.57
N GLU A 371 3.01 -18.40 5.55
CA GLU A 371 3.43 -18.22 6.93
C GLU A 371 4.94 -18.36 7.11
N ASN A 372 5.53 -19.33 6.36
CA ASN A 372 6.95 -19.63 6.40
C ASN A 372 7.47 -20.08 5.02
N VAL A 373 8.78 -20.12 4.86
CA VAL A 373 9.44 -20.45 3.60
C VAL A 373 9.14 -21.89 3.14
N THR A 374 9.05 -22.84 4.08
CA THR A 374 8.72 -24.22 3.76
C THR A 374 7.29 -24.35 3.22
N GLY A 375 6.33 -23.65 3.82
CA GLY A 375 4.95 -23.58 3.32
C GLY A 375 4.88 -22.96 1.92
N ALA A 376 5.63 -21.87 1.69
CA ALA A 376 5.74 -21.25 0.36
C ALA A 376 6.25 -22.23 -0.68
N LEU A 377 7.31 -22.99 -0.37
CA LEU A 377 7.85 -23.99 -1.29
C LEU A 377 6.86 -25.10 -1.57
N LYS A 378 6.19 -25.65 -0.54
CA LYS A 378 5.16 -26.69 -0.72
C LYS A 378 4.02 -26.20 -1.62
N TYR A 379 3.56 -24.97 -1.42
CA TYR A 379 2.52 -24.38 -2.26
C TYR A 379 2.98 -24.23 -3.71
N LEU A 380 4.18 -23.68 -3.93
CA LEU A 380 4.75 -23.57 -5.27
C LEU A 380 4.91 -24.92 -5.97
N LEU A 381 5.34 -25.96 -5.26
CA LEU A 381 5.42 -27.33 -5.78
C LEU A 381 4.04 -27.86 -6.19
N ALA A 382 3.01 -27.58 -5.38
CA ALA A 382 1.63 -27.97 -5.71
C ALA A 382 1.12 -27.30 -7.00
N MET A 383 1.56 -26.06 -7.31
CA MET A 383 1.27 -25.39 -8.59
C MET A 383 1.88 -26.10 -9.80
N PHE A 384 2.83 -27.04 -9.62
CA PHE A 384 3.40 -27.90 -10.65
C PHE A 384 2.97 -29.37 -10.53
N ASN A 385 1.91 -29.63 -9.77
CA ASN A 385 1.40 -30.98 -9.49
C ASN A 385 2.42 -31.89 -8.77
N ILE A 386 3.28 -31.30 -7.96
CA ILE A 386 4.27 -32.02 -7.14
C ILE A 386 3.78 -32.07 -5.70
N HIS A 387 3.69 -33.27 -5.13
CA HIS A 387 3.16 -33.51 -3.79
C HIS A 387 1.73 -32.98 -3.59
N THR A 388 0.85 -33.24 -4.55
CA THR A 388 -0.57 -32.84 -4.53
C THR A 388 -1.49 -34.01 -4.22
N THR A 389 -2.76 -33.71 -3.92
CA THR A 389 -3.84 -34.69 -3.80
C THR A 389 -4.40 -35.14 -5.17
N GLY A 390 -3.87 -34.61 -6.25
CA GLY A 390 -4.29 -34.86 -7.64
C GLY A 390 -4.46 -33.59 -8.45
N LEU A 391 -4.90 -33.74 -9.70
CA LEU A 391 -5.12 -32.59 -10.59
C LEU A 391 -6.34 -31.74 -10.18
N LEU A 392 -7.40 -32.39 -9.74
CA LEU A 392 -8.68 -31.75 -9.38
C LEU A 392 -9.23 -32.44 -8.12
N ASP A 393 -9.78 -31.66 -7.21
CA ASP A 393 -10.50 -32.12 -6.03
C ASP A 393 -11.87 -31.44 -5.88
N GLU A 394 -12.73 -31.98 -5.01
CA GLU A 394 -14.05 -31.43 -4.75
C GLU A 394 -13.98 -29.98 -4.23
N LYS A 395 -12.92 -29.66 -3.48
CA LYS A 395 -12.69 -28.33 -2.94
C LYS A 395 -12.46 -27.29 -4.05
N ALA A 396 -11.62 -27.61 -5.04
CA ALA A 396 -11.38 -26.76 -6.19
C ALA A 396 -12.67 -26.56 -7.02
N VAL A 397 -13.45 -27.63 -7.24
CA VAL A 397 -14.73 -27.53 -7.95
C VAL A 397 -15.71 -26.63 -7.18
N TYR A 398 -15.84 -26.81 -5.87
CA TYR A 398 -16.74 -26.02 -5.03
C TYR A 398 -16.37 -24.53 -5.07
N TYR A 399 -15.11 -24.18 -4.74
CA TYR A 399 -14.69 -22.78 -4.69
C TYR A 399 -14.71 -22.11 -6.07
N PHE A 400 -14.40 -22.84 -7.13
CA PHE A 400 -14.52 -22.30 -8.48
C PHE A 400 -16.00 -22.05 -8.85
N ALA A 401 -16.90 -23.01 -8.60
CA ALA A 401 -18.31 -22.87 -8.92
C ALA A 401 -18.95 -21.69 -8.19
N GLU A 402 -18.64 -21.54 -6.90
CA GLU A 402 -19.21 -20.49 -6.05
C GLU A 402 -18.65 -19.10 -6.38
N TYR A 403 -17.33 -18.97 -6.61
CA TYR A 403 -16.66 -17.68 -6.74
C TYR A 403 -16.21 -17.35 -8.18
N LYS A 404 -16.57 -18.14 -9.20
CA LYS A 404 -16.18 -17.92 -10.60
C LYS A 404 -16.51 -16.52 -11.12
N MET A 405 -17.65 -15.96 -10.73
CA MET A 405 -18.05 -14.61 -11.16
C MET A 405 -17.11 -13.54 -10.61
N PHE A 406 -16.71 -13.66 -9.34
CA PHE A 406 -15.75 -12.73 -8.73
C PHE A 406 -14.35 -12.88 -9.33
N LEU A 407 -13.93 -14.10 -9.67
CA LEU A 407 -12.66 -14.36 -10.36
C LEU A 407 -12.68 -13.74 -11.78
N LEU A 408 -13.72 -13.99 -12.58
CA LEU A 408 -13.83 -13.49 -13.95
C LEU A 408 -13.96 -11.97 -13.99
N ILE A 409 -14.85 -11.39 -13.16
CA ILE A 409 -15.01 -9.94 -13.07
C ILE A 409 -13.73 -9.30 -12.55
N GLY A 410 -13.06 -9.94 -11.56
CA GLY A 410 -11.79 -9.47 -11.02
C GLY A 410 -10.70 -9.46 -12.09
N MET A 411 -10.54 -10.53 -12.87
CA MET A 411 -9.59 -10.55 -14.00
C MET A 411 -9.89 -9.46 -15.03
N ALA A 412 -11.14 -9.29 -15.41
CA ALA A 412 -11.56 -8.25 -16.36
C ALA A 412 -11.32 -6.82 -15.80
N ALA A 413 -11.67 -6.57 -14.54
CA ALA A 413 -11.50 -5.27 -13.89
C ALA A 413 -10.03 -4.92 -13.60
N ALA A 414 -9.14 -5.92 -13.53
CA ALA A 414 -7.70 -5.72 -13.40
C ALA A 414 -7.02 -5.25 -14.70
N LEU A 415 -7.71 -5.34 -15.83
CA LEU A 415 -7.26 -4.92 -17.16
C LEU A 415 -7.84 -3.53 -17.52
N PRO A 416 -7.19 -2.75 -18.42
CA PRO A 416 -7.67 -1.42 -18.82
C PRO A 416 -8.83 -1.46 -19.81
N ILE A 417 -9.76 -2.42 -19.69
CA ILE A 417 -10.88 -2.63 -20.63
C ILE A 417 -11.75 -1.39 -20.72
N ALA A 418 -12.09 -0.78 -19.59
CA ALA A 418 -12.89 0.44 -19.57
C ALA A 418 -12.21 1.62 -20.28
N VAL A 419 -10.87 1.74 -20.14
CA VAL A 419 -10.08 2.76 -20.83
C VAL A 419 -10.08 2.49 -22.33
N TRP A 420 -9.90 1.24 -22.73
CA TRP A 420 -9.91 0.82 -24.13
C TRP A 420 -11.28 1.04 -24.78
N LEU A 421 -12.36 0.65 -24.13
CA LEU A 421 -13.73 0.88 -24.61
C LEU A 421 -14.04 2.38 -24.81
N ARG A 422 -13.60 3.23 -23.88
CA ARG A 422 -13.74 4.70 -24.01
C ARG A 422 -12.96 5.24 -25.21
N ALA A 423 -11.75 4.76 -25.41
CA ALA A 423 -10.92 5.18 -26.53
C ALA A 423 -11.55 4.79 -27.90
N GLN A 424 -12.19 3.61 -27.97
CA GLN A 424 -12.91 3.15 -29.16
C GLN A 424 -14.24 3.88 -29.40
N ALA A 425 -14.93 4.28 -28.34
CA ALA A 425 -16.25 4.89 -28.43
C ALA A 425 -16.20 6.30 -29.06
N GLY A 426 -15.06 6.98 -29.11
CA GLY A 426 -14.90 8.31 -29.72
C GLY A 426 -15.98 9.30 -29.26
N ARG A 427 -16.64 10.00 -30.20
CA ARG A 427 -17.76 10.92 -29.88
C ARG A 427 -18.97 10.24 -29.23
N ARG A 428 -19.20 8.94 -29.50
CA ARG A 428 -20.24 8.14 -28.83
C ARG A 428 -19.93 7.85 -27.36
N GLY A 429 -18.69 8.08 -26.89
CA GLY A 429 -18.29 7.96 -25.50
C GLY A 429 -18.96 8.96 -24.54
N ALA A 430 -19.53 10.03 -25.05
CA ALA A 430 -20.20 11.04 -24.22
C ALA A 430 -21.41 10.45 -23.44
N TRP A 431 -22.17 9.53 -24.03
CA TRP A 431 -23.28 8.87 -23.33
C TRP A 431 -22.78 7.90 -22.23
N ILE A 432 -21.62 7.29 -22.39
CA ILE A 432 -20.99 6.47 -21.34
C ILE A 432 -20.62 7.34 -20.14
N GLU A 433 -20.11 8.54 -20.40
CA GLU A 433 -19.82 9.51 -19.33
C GLU A 433 -21.10 10.01 -18.62
N SER A 434 -22.21 10.17 -19.33
CA SER A 434 -23.49 10.58 -18.73
C SER A 434 -24.08 9.49 -17.81
N LEU A 435 -23.77 8.21 -18.03
CA LEU A 435 -24.17 7.10 -17.17
C LEU A 435 -23.27 6.92 -15.94
N ARG A 436 -22.16 7.67 -15.86
CA ARG A 436 -21.20 7.57 -14.77
C ARG A 436 -21.82 7.72 -13.37
N PRO A 437 -22.72 8.69 -13.09
CA PRO A 437 -23.36 8.79 -11.79
C PRO A 437 -24.22 7.57 -11.44
N VAL A 438 -24.97 7.04 -12.43
CA VAL A 438 -25.84 5.86 -12.25
C VAL A 438 -25.00 4.63 -11.92
N TRP A 439 -23.92 4.41 -12.67
CA TRP A 439 -22.99 3.31 -12.40
C TRP A 439 -22.33 3.44 -11.03
N CYS A 440 -21.91 4.64 -10.66
CA CYS A 440 -21.32 4.91 -9.34
C CYS A 440 -22.31 4.60 -8.21
N ALA A 441 -23.56 5.05 -8.35
CA ALA A 441 -24.63 4.77 -7.39
C ALA A 441 -24.90 3.26 -7.28
N ALA A 442 -24.96 2.55 -8.40
CA ALA A 442 -25.15 1.09 -8.43
C ALA A 442 -24.01 0.36 -7.69
N VAL A 443 -22.76 0.67 -7.99
CA VAL A 443 -21.59 0.08 -7.31
C VAL A 443 -21.62 0.39 -5.81
N PHE A 444 -21.96 1.63 -5.44
CA PHE A 444 -22.04 2.04 -4.04
C PHE A 444 -23.14 1.29 -3.29
N LEU A 445 -24.35 1.18 -3.86
CA LEU A 445 -25.48 0.45 -3.25
C LEU A 445 -25.18 -1.05 -3.10
N VAL A 446 -24.57 -1.67 -4.12
CA VAL A 446 -24.13 -3.07 -4.01
C VAL A 446 -23.04 -3.22 -2.92
N ALA A 447 -22.06 -2.33 -2.86
CA ALA A 447 -21.06 -2.36 -1.79
C ALA A 447 -21.70 -2.19 -0.40
N LEU A 448 -22.68 -1.29 -0.26
CA LEU A 448 -23.44 -1.13 0.98
C LEU A 448 -24.18 -2.40 1.39
N SER A 449 -24.79 -3.13 0.45
CA SER A 449 -25.50 -4.38 0.76
C SER A 449 -24.56 -5.42 1.39
N PHE A 450 -23.32 -5.53 0.90
CA PHE A 450 -22.30 -6.39 1.49
C PHE A 450 -21.86 -5.91 2.87
N ILE A 451 -21.71 -4.59 3.08
CA ILE A 451 -21.33 -4.02 4.38
C ILE A 451 -22.41 -4.27 5.43
N VAL A 452 -23.67 -4.04 5.08
CA VAL A 452 -24.82 -4.24 5.99
C VAL A 452 -25.03 -5.72 6.31
N LYS A 453 -24.77 -6.62 5.36
CA LYS A 453 -24.79 -8.07 5.61
C LYS A 453 -23.76 -8.50 6.66
N GLY A 454 -22.77 -7.67 6.98
CA GLY A 454 -21.73 -7.98 7.98
C GLY A 454 -20.79 -9.10 7.55
N GLY A 455 -20.47 -9.17 6.26
CA GLY A 455 -19.59 -10.19 5.70
C GLY A 455 -18.13 -10.07 6.15
N TYR A 456 -17.35 -11.11 5.85
CA TYR A 456 -15.91 -11.16 6.07
C TYR A 456 -15.22 -9.96 5.39
N ASN A 457 -14.49 -9.17 6.17
CA ASN A 457 -13.87 -7.92 5.70
C ASN A 457 -12.39 -7.87 6.14
N PRO A 458 -11.55 -8.79 5.64
CA PRO A 458 -10.14 -8.79 5.95
C PRO A 458 -9.48 -7.55 5.35
N PHE A 459 -8.51 -6.98 6.06
CA PHE A 459 -7.66 -5.94 5.52
C PHE A 459 -6.22 -6.41 5.61
N ILE A 460 -5.67 -6.80 4.46
CA ILE A 460 -4.37 -7.48 4.37
C ILE A 460 -3.25 -6.66 5.01
N TYR A 461 -3.32 -5.33 4.95
CA TYR A 461 -2.30 -4.44 5.51
C TYR A 461 -2.28 -4.35 7.05
N PHE A 462 -3.23 -4.94 7.74
CA PHE A 462 -3.15 -5.03 9.22
C PHE A 462 -2.21 -6.14 9.69
N ASP A 463 -1.86 -7.06 8.79
CA ASP A 463 -0.97 -8.19 9.08
C ASP A 463 0.51 -7.85 8.81
N PHE A 464 0.82 -6.62 8.36
CA PHE A 464 2.18 -6.20 7.95
C PHE A 464 2.82 -5.16 8.86
#